data_ff6c7edc59d0f31d49d939f626efb48c
#
_entry.id   ff6c7edc59d0f31d49d939f626efb48c
#
_cell.length_a   1.000
_cell.length_b   1.000
_cell.length_c   1.000
_cell.angle_alpha   90.00
_cell.angle_beta   90.00
_cell.angle_gamma   90.00
#
_symmetry.space_group_name_H-M   'P 1'
#
loop_
_entity.id
_entity.type
_entity.pdbx_description
1 polymer ?
#
loop_
_entity_poly.entity_id
_entity_poly.type
_entity_poly.pdbx_seq_one_letter_code
_entity_poly.pdbx_strand_id
1 'polypeptide(L)'
;MSRNAQNGTGERQLRRLETFLDVAYAVLFVQFIMYLPETEDMAWAELPYGLLSLLIENSGELLRLVIAVGLTLFSWNLTNKLLAPLQRTDATHTFLMLLHLILVCLFLFFAISDPMLVTLSSPVGQSLCLAASGFVGIGAWYYARRQGFTRTSLSDADKNQVARTAVIEPLTALTNTGFAFVGPIAWTAGWLVIPVVLIAGRRQWERRTGRSR
;
A
#
# COMPACT_ATOMS: atom_id res chain seq x y z
N MET A 1 -34.31 13.05 -13.07
CA MET A 1 -33.79 12.77 -11.71
C MET A 1 -33.14 14.04 -11.19
N SER A 2 -33.55 14.56 -10.01
CA SER A 2 -33.03 15.84 -9.50
C SER A 2 -31.57 15.68 -9.04
N ARG A 3 -30.75 16.73 -9.19
CA ARG A 3 -29.32 16.79 -8.76
C ARG A 3 -29.13 16.36 -7.29
N ASN A 4 -30.11 16.63 -6.44
CA ASN A 4 -30.08 16.26 -5.01
C ASN A 4 -30.20 14.74 -4.77
N ALA A 5 -30.98 14.02 -5.60
CA ALA A 5 -31.10 12.57 -5.50
C ALA A 5 -29.81 11.86 -5.93
N GLN A 6 -29.11 12.37 -6.95
CA GLN A 6 -27.83 11.84 -7.40
C GLN A 6 -26.71 12.07 -6.36
N ASN A 7 -26.69 13.23 -5.68
CA ASN A 7 -25.69 13.52 -4.65
C ASN A 7 -25.85 12.56 -3.45
N GLY A 8 -27.05 12.32 -2.97
CA GLY A 8 -27.28 11.39 -1.85
C GLY A 8 -26.97 9.92 -2.19
N THR A 9 -27.07 9.53 -3.46
CA THR A 9 -26.67 8.17 -3.89
C THR A 9 -25.16 8.03 -3.92
N GLY A 10 -24.44 9.00 -4.48
CA GLY A 10 -22.97 8.97 -4.54
C GLY A 10 -22.29 9.02 -3.17
N GLU A 11 -22.89 9.74 -2.21
CA GLU A 11 -22.43 9.80 -0.82
C GLU A 11 -22.59 8.45 -0.10
N ARG A 12 -23.73 7.79 -0.26
CA ARG A 12 -23.96 6.45 0.29
C ARG A 12 -23.02 5.41 -0.33
N GLN A 13 -22.75 5.51 -1.63
CA GLN A 13 -21.82 4.63 -2.34
C GLN A 13 -20.39 4.82 -1.82
N LEU A 14 -19.95 6.06 -1.57
CA LEU A 14 -18.65 6.34 -0.98
C LEU A 14 -18.49 5.68 0.39
N ARG A 15 -19.44 5.86 1.30
CA ARG A 15 -19.39 5.24 2.64
C ARG A 15 -19.33 3.71 2.57
N ARG A 16 -20.08 3.09 1.64
CA ARG A 16 -20.02 1.64 1.43
C ARG A 16 -18.65 1.19 0.92
N LEU A 17 -18.06 1.96 0.01
CA LEU A 17 -16.72 1.70 -0.51
C LEU A 17 -15.66 1.81 0.60
N GLU A 18 -15.71 2.87 1.41
CA GLU A 18 -14.81 3.07 2.55
C GLU A 18 -14.91 1.89 3.53
N THR A 19 -16.12 1.54 3.98
CA THR A 19 -16.34 0.40 4.89
C THR A 19 -15.86 -0.92 4.27
N PHE A 20 -16.13 -1.16 2.98
CA PHE A 20 -15.69 -2.38 2.31
C PHE A 20 -14.17 -2.48 2.27
N LEU A 21 -13.48 -1.39 1.92
CA LEU A 21 -12.02 -1.35 1.86
C LEU A 21 -11.41 -1.55 3.26
N ASP A 22 -11.94 -0.91 4.29
CA ASP A 22 -11.47 -1.09 5.67
C ASP A 22 -11.59 -2.54 6.13
N VAL A 23 -12.75 -3.18 5.87
CA VAL A 23 -12.96 -4.61 6.19
C VAL A 23 -12.02 -5.49 5.38
N ALA A 24 -11.85 -5.21 4.08
CA ALA A 24 -10.94 -5.98 3.24
C ALA A 24 -9.49 -5.91 3.75
N TYR A 25 -8.99 -4.72 4.07
CA TYR A 25 -7.66 -4.57 4.68
C TYR A 25 -7.55 -5.27 6.04
N ALA A 26 -8.60 -5.19 6.89
CA ALA A 26 -8.61 -5.92 8.16
C ALA A 26 -8.47 -7.44 7.95
N VAL A 27 -9.16 -8.01 6.96
CA VAL A 27 -9.03 -9.43 6.60
C VAL A 27 -7.62 -9.73 6.10
N LEU A 28 -7.02 -8.86 5.29
CA LEU A 28 -5.64 -9.03 4.83
C LEU A 28 -4.65 -9.04 6.01
N PHE A 29 -4.85 -8.21 7.04
CA PHE A 29 -4.01 -8.26 8.25
C PHE A 29 -4.18 -9.55 9.04
N VAL A 30 -5.38 -10.09 9.16
CA VAL A 30 -5.60 -11.39 9.82
C VAL A 30 -4.86 -12.51 9.09
N GLN A 31 -4.79 -12.46 7.76
CA GLN A 31 -4.04 -13.44 6.96
C GLN A 31 -2.56 -13.52 7.37
N PHE A 32 -1.91 -12.39 7.71
CA PHE A 32 -0.51 -12.40 8.15
C PHE A 32 -0.29 -13.19 9.44
N ILE A 33 -1.25 -13.21 10.36
CA ILE A 33 -1.16 -13.96 11.61
C ILE A 33 -1.10 -15.46 11.33
N MET A 34 -1.77 -15.92 10.27
CA MET A 34 -1.79 -17.33 9.88
C MET A 34 -0.46 -17.81 9.26
N TYR A 35 0.44 -16.87 8.92
CA TYR A 35 1.78 -17.17 8.39
C TYR A 35 2.90 -17.01 9.43
N LEU A 36 2.55 -16.79 10.70
CA LEU A 36 3.54 -16.91 11.78
C LEU A 36 3.97 -18.38 11.88
N PRO A 37 5.23 -18.64 12.28
CA PRO A 37 5.73 -19.99 12.49
C PRO A 37 4.78 -20.82 13.34
N GLU A 38 4.39 -21.98 12.85
CA GLU A 38 3.50 -22.87 13.59
C GLU A 38 4.19 -23.36 14.87
N THR A 39 3.50 -23.21 15.99
CA THR A 39 3.98 -23.65 17.29
C THR A 39 3.53 -25.07 17.64
N GLU A 40 2.84 -25.76 16.69
CA GLU A 40 2.29 -27.07 16.92
C GLU A 40 3.35 -28.16 17.08
N ASP A 41 4.48 -28.03 16.39
CA ASP A 41 5.65 -28.86 16.67
C ASP A 41 6.32 -28.37 17.95
N MET A 42 6.12 -29.07 19.04
CA MET A 42 6.73 -28.81 20.37
C MET A 42 8.27 -28.75 20.35
N ALA A 43 8.89 -28.94 19.20
CA ALA A 43 10.36 -28.84 19.01
C ALA A 43 10.96 -27.53 19.54
N TRP A 44 10.22 -26.42 19.48
CA TRP A 44 10.67 -25.13 20.03
C TRP A 44 10.81 -25.16 21.57
N ALA A 45 10.05 -26.02 22.26
CA ALA A 45 10.13 -26.16 23.72
C ALA A 45 11.45 -26.81 24.18
N GLU A 46 12.09 -27.59 23.30
CA GLU A 46 13.38 -28.22 23.53
C GLU A 46 14.57 -27.29 23.20
N LEU A 47 14.32 -26.16 22.54
CA LEU A 47 15.37 -25.18 22.23
C LEU A 47 15.81 -24.42 23.47
N PRO A 48 17.09 -24.01 23.57
CA PRO A 48 17.68 -23.38 24.77
C PRO A 48 16.92 -22.14 25.28
N TYR A 49 16.27 -21.40 24.36
CA TYR A 49 15.51 -20.18 24.67
C TYR A 49 14.06 -20.28 24.20
N GLY A 50 13.56 -21.50 23.96
CA GLY A 50 12.17 -21.74 23.59
C GLY A 50 11.71 -20.90 22.40
N LEU A 51 10.64 -20.16 22.57
CA LEU A 51 10.03 -19.30 21.53
C LEU A 51 10.98 -18.28 20.93
N LEU A 52 11.94 -17.77 21.68
CA LEU A 52 12.93 -16.81 21.19
C LEU A 52 13.86 -17.46 20.17
N SER A 53 14.28 -18.70 20.39
CA SER A 53 15.07 -19.45 19.40
C SER A 53 14.31 -19.65 18.09
N LEU A 54 13.02 -20.00 18.15
CA LEU A 54 12.18 -20.11 16.98
C LEU A 54 12.11 -18.79 16.18
N LEU A 55 11.96 -17.65 16.87
CA LEU A 55 11.93 -16.33 16.21
C LEU A 55 13.29 -15.97 15.61
N ILE A 56 14.40 -16.32 16.23
CA ILE A 56 15.76 -16.06 15.73
C ILE A 56 16.02 -16.93 14.49
N GLU A 57 15.69 -18.22 14.54
CA GLU A 57 15.89 -19.15 13.43
C GLU A 57 15.08 -18.73 12.19
N ASN A 58 13.86 -18.22 12.39
CA ASN A 58 13.00 -17.73 11.30
C ASN A 58 13.09 -16.21 11.07
N SER A 59 14.13 -15.56 11.59
CA SER A 59 14.25 -14.09 11.57
C SER A 59 14.20 -13.48 10.14
N GLY A 60 14.71 -14.18 9.13
CA GLY A 60 14.67 -13.73 7.73
C GLY A 60 13.24 -13.72 7.17
N GLU A 61 12.43 -14.72 7.47
CA GLU A 61 11.02 -14.79 7.06
C GLU A 61 10.19 -13.76 7.82
N LEU A 62 10.38 -13.66 9.12
CA LEU A 62 9.69 -12.70 9.98
C LEU A 62 9.98 -11.26 9.55
N LEU A 63 11.22 -10.93 9.20
CA LEU A 63 11.55 -9.60 8.69
C LEU A 63 10.76 -9.27 7.42
N ARG A 64 10.68 -10.20 6.46
CA ARG A 64 9.94 -9.99 5.22
C ARG A 64 8.43 -9.92 5.47
N LEU A 65 7.90 -10.74 6.37
CA LEU A 65 6.52 -10.66 6.81
C LEU A 65 6.22 -9.28 7.42
N VAL A 66 7.07 -8.76 8.29
CA VAL A 66 6.94 -7.42 8.88
C VAL A 66 6.97 -6.34 7.79
N ILE A 67 7.85 -6.47 6.79
CA ILE A 67 7.86 -5.55 5.64
C ILE A 67 6.56 -5.63 4.87
N ALA A 68 6.05 -6.83 4.57
CA ALA A 68 4.79 -7.00 3.84
C ALA A 68 3.59 -6.42 4.61
N VAL A 69 3.53 -6.64 5.93
CA VAL A 69 2.55 -6.00 6.82
C VAL A 69 2.67 -4.47 6.76
N GLY A 70 3.90 -3.95 6.88
CA GLY A 70 4.17 -2.52 6.83
C GLY A 70 3.73 -1.88 5.51
N LEU A 71 4.01 -2.53 4.37
CA LEU A 71 3.59 -2.08 3.04
C LEU A 71 2.07 -2.13 2.89
N THR A 72 1.41 -3.16 3.42
CA THR A 72 -0.06 -3.26 3.42
C THR A 72 -0.69 -2.16 4.27
N LEU A 73 -0.14 -1.87 5.48
CA LEU A 73 -0.56 -0.75 6.33
C LEU A 73 -0.37 0.59 5.60
N PHE A 74 0.73 0.72 4.88
CA PHE A 74 1.00 1.94 4.11
C PHE A 74 -0.01 2.11 2.98
N SER A 75 -0.33 1.06 2.22
CA SER A 75 -1.36 1.07 1.17
C SER A 75 -2.75 1.37 1.72
N TRP A 76 -3.12 0.78 2.88
CA TRP A 76 -4.37 1.14 3.57
C TRP A 76 -4.43 2.62 3.95
N ASN A 77 -3.36 3.16 4.56
CA ASN A 77 -3.29 4.57 4.92
C ASN A 77 -3.35 5.49 3.68
N LEU A 78 -2.72 5.10 2.58
CA LEU A 78 -2.81 5.82 1.31
C LEU A 78 -4.25 5.79 0.77
N THR A 79 -4.90 4.64 0.77
CA THR A 79 -6.31 4.49 0.39
C THR A 79 -7.19 5.47 1.17
N ASN A 80 -7.03 5.52 2.49
CA ASN A 80 -7.77 6.46 3.35
C ASN A 80 -7.48 7.93 2.99
N LYS A 81 -6.21 8.27 2.71
CA LYS A 81 -5.85 9.64 2.27
C LYS A 81 -6.42 10.03 0.91
N LEU A 82 -6.65 9.06 0.02
CA LEU A 82 -7.28 9.30 -1.28
C LEU A 82 -8.79 9.45 -1.17
N LEU A 83 -9.45 8.74 -0.24
CA LEU A 83 -10.91 8.77 -0.05
C LEU A 83 -11.37 9.89 0.88
N ALA A 84 -10.67 10.16 1.97
CA ALA A 84 -11.06 11.16 2.97
C ALA A 84 -11.41 12.56 2.42
N PRO A 85 -10.75 13.07 1.37
CA PRO A 85 -11.09 14.36 0.75
C PRO A 85 -12.34 14.33 -0.13
N LEU A 86 -12.93 13.16 -0.38
CA LEU A 86 -14.09 13.03 -1.24
C LEU A 86 -15.40 13.26 -0.48
N GLN A 87 -16.43 13.67 -1.19
CA GLN A 87 -17.80 13.80 -0.69
C GLN A 87 -18.76 12.82 -1.38
N ARG A 88 -18.39 12.27 -2.51
CA ARG A 88 -19.17 11.30 -3.29
C ARG A 88 -18.27 10.47 -4.20
N THR A 89 -18.81 9.38 -4.71
CA THR A 89 -18.17 8.51 -5.70
C THR A 89 -19.19 8.07 -6.77
N ASP A 90 -18.68 7.45 -7.82
CA ASP A 90 -19.47 6.78 -8.86
C ASP A 90 -18.95 5.36 -9.14
N ALA A 91 -19.57 4.67 -10.08
CA ALA A 91 -19.21 3.31 -10.46
C ALA A 91 -17.77 3.21 -10.99
N THR A 92 -17.31 4.19 -11.79
CA THR A 92 -15.96 4.18 -12.36
C THR A 92 -14.89 4.37 -11.29
N HIS A 93 -15.07 5.35 -10.40
CA HIS A 93 -14.15 5.56 -9.29
C HIS A 93 -14.12 4.36 -8.34
N THR A 94 -15.30 3.79 -8.03
CA THR A 94 -15.43 2.58 -7.21
C THR A 94 -14.66 1.42 -7.85
N PHE A 95 -14.82 1.20 -9.16
CA PHE A 95 -14.08 0.16 -9.90
C PHE A 95 -12.56 0.36 -9.80
N LEU A 96 -12.07 1.59 -9.98
CA LEU A 96 -10.63 1.87 -9.85
C LEU A 96 -10.11 1.57 -8.43
N MET A 97 -10.87 1.89 -7.39
CA MET A 97 -10.48 1.60 -6.02
C MET A 97 -10.52 0.09 -5.71
N LEU A 98 -11.46 -0.66 -6.29
CA LEU A 98 -11.48 -2.12 -6.19
C LEU A 98 -10.32 -2.76 -6.97
N LEU A 99 -9.97 -2.23 -8.14
CA LEU A 99 -8.80 -2.69 -8.89
C LEU A 99 -7.50 -2.43 -8.11
N HIS A 100 -7.39 -1.27 -7.47
CA HIS A 100 -6.29 -0.98 -6.54
C HIS A 100 -6.19 -2.05 -5.45
N LEU A 101 -7.29 -2.39 -4.77
CA LEU A 101 -7.32 -3.44 -3.75
C LEU A 101 -6.92 -4.81 -4.31
N ILE A 102 -7.43 -5.21 -5.49
CA ILE A 102 -7.07 -6.48 -6.14
C ILE A 102 -5.56 -6.56 -6.37
N LEU A 103 -4.93 -5.47 -6.80
CA LEU A 103 -3.48 -5.42 -7.01
C LEU A 103 -2.70 -5.52 -5.68
N VAL A 104 -3.23 -4.98 -4.58
CA VAL A 104 -2.66 -5.20 -3.23
C VAL A 104 -2.82 -6.67 -2.81
N CYS A 105 -3.95 -7.32 -3.10
CA CYS A 105 -4.12 -8.76 -2.85
C CYS A 105 -3.13 -9.61 -3.66
N LEU A 106 -2.86 -9.25 -4.92
CA LEU A 106 -1.85 -9.93 -5.74
C LEU A 106 -0.43 -9.71 -5.20
N PHE A 107 -0.12 -8.49 -4.72
CA PHE A 107 1.14 -8.25 -4.01
C PHE A 107 1.31 -9.21 -2.83
N LEU A 108 0.27 -9.34 -1.99
CA LEU A 108 0.27 -10.26 -0.85
C LEU A 108 0.39 -11.72 -1.27
N PHE A 109 -0.30 -12.11 -2.34
CA PHE A 109 -0.17 -13.47 -2.87
C PHE A 109 1.30 -13.81 -3.16
N PHE A 110 2.04 -12.93 -3.86
CA PHE A 110 3.47 -13.14 -4.10
C PHE A 110 4.31 -13.13 -2.81
N ALA A 111 3.98 -12.25 -1.86
CA ALA A 111 4.72 -12.15 -0.60
C ALA A 111 4.58 -13.40 0.26
N ILE A 112 3.41 -14.02 0.25
CA ILE A 112 3.07 -15.21 1.04
C ILE A 112 3.52 -16.49 0.34
N SER A 113 3.40 -16.56 -1.00
CA SER A 113 3.72 -17.78 -1.76
C SER A 113 5.23 -18.09 -1.79
N ASP A 114 6.08 -17.09 -1.65
CA ASP A 114 7.54 -17.27 -1.64
C ASP A 114 8.21 -16.32 -0.62
N PRO A 115 8.00 -16.57 0.68
CA PRO A 115 8.52 -15.69 1.74
C PRO A 115 10.04 -15.68 1.80
N MET A 116 10.72 -16.70 1.27
CA MET A 116 12.18 -16.78 1.21
C MET A 116 12.78 -16.06 0.00
N LEU A 117 11.94 -15.60 -0.94
CA LEU A 117 12.36 -15.00 -2.22
C LEU A 117 13.27 -15.91 -3.02
N VAL A 118 12.95 -17.20 -3.06
CA VAL A 118 13.73 -18.23 -3.79
C VAL A 118 13.67 -17.97 -5.28
N THR A 119 12.51 -17.49 -5.76
CA THR A 119 12.28 -17.22 -7.18
C THR A 119 12.32 -15.72 -7.46
N LEU A 120 12.94 -15.32 -8.58
CA LEU A 120 12.95 -13.91 -9.01
C LEU A 120 11.54 -13.38 -9.30
N SER A 121 10.61 -14.25 -9.67
CA SER A 121 9.21 -13.87 -9.93
C SER A 121 8.50 -13.29 -8.71
N SER A 122 8.86 -13.70 -7.50
CA SER A 122 8.25 -13.22 -6.27
C SER A 122 8.57 -11.74 -6.00
N PRO A 123 9.81 -11.29 -5.84
CA PRO A 123 10.11 -9.88 -5.57
C PRO A 123 9.73 -8.97 -6.74
N VAL A 124 9.83 -9.44 -8.00
CA VAL A 124 9.37 -8.70 -9.17
C VAL A 124 7.85 -8.56 -9.16
N GLY A 125 7.12 -9.65 -8.95
CA GLY A 125 5.65 -9.65 -8.87
C GLY A 125 5.14 -8.75 -7.75
N GLN A 126 5.71 -8.85 -6.55
CA GLN A 126 5.41 -7.97 -5.42
C GLN A 126 5.57 -6.50 -5.79
N SER A 127 6.74 -6.14 -6.32
CA SER A 127 7.06 -4.74 -6.66
C SER A 127 6.16 -4.20 -7.77
N LEU A 128 5.90 -4.98 -8.83
CA LEU A 128 5.05 -4.55 -9.93
C LEU A 128 3.58 -4.42 -9.52
N CYS A 129 3.05 -5.36 -8.72
CA CYS A 129 1.68 -5.29 -8.23
C CYS A 129 1.47 -4.07 -7.34
N LEU A 130 2.41 -3.77 -6.44
CA LEU A 130 2.33 -2.61 -5.58
C LEU A 130 2.50 -1.29 -6.36
N ALA A 131 3.40 -1.24 -7.35
CA ALA A 131 3.53 -0.10 -8.24
C ALA A 131 2.24 0.16 -9.03
N ALA A 132 1.67 -0.88 -9.64
CA ALA A 132 0.43 -0.79 -10.40
C ALA A 132 -0.75 -0.35 -9.51
N SER A 133 -0.86 -0.92 -8.31
CA SER A 133 -1.85 -0.52 -7.30
C SER A 133 -1.77 0.97 -7.00
N GLY A 134 -0.58 1.49 -6.68
CA GLY A 134 -0.38 2.91 -6.40
C GLY A 134 -0.72 3.81 -7.59
N PHE A 135 -0.34 3.44 -8.83
CA PHE A 135 -0.71 4.21 -10.03
C PHE A 135 -2.21 4.19 -10.29
N VAL A 136 -2.90 3.06 -10.07
CA VAL A 136 -4.37 2.99 -10.17
C VAL A 136 -5.02 3.88 -9.12
N GLY A 137 -4.55 3.89 -7.87
CA GLY A 137 -5.04 4.78 -6.81
C GLY A 137 -4.88 6.27 -7.18
N ILE A 138 -3.71 6.65 -7.73
CA ILE A 138 -3.48 8.01 -8.24
C ILE A 138 -4.43 8.33 -9.40
N GLY A 139 -4.62 7.39 -10.33
CA GLY A 139 -5.58 7.53 -11.43
C GLY A 139 -7.00 7.76 -10.92
N ALA A 140 -7.43 7.01 -9.91
CA ALA A 140 -8.73 7.19 -9.24
C ALA A 140 -8.84 8.59 -8.62
N TRP A 141 -7.79 9.08 -7.95
CA TRP A 141 -7.75 10.44 -7.42
C TRP A 141 -7.90 11.52 -8.48
N TYR A 142 -7.17 11.43 -9.60
CA TYR A 142 -7.30 12.40 -10.69
C TYR A 142 -8.67 12.34 -11.36
N TYR A 143 -9.24 11.14 -11.50
CA TYR A 143 -10.61 10.97 -11.98
C TYR A 143 -11.60 11.67 -11.05
N ALA A 144 -11.52 11.43 -9.74
CA ALA A 144 -12.39 12.05 -8.75
C ALA A 144 -12.30 13.58 -8.76
N ARG A 145 -11.09 14.15 -8.91
CA ARG A 145 -10.88 15.60 -9.08
C ARG A 145 -11.59 16.15 -10.33
N ARG A 146 -11.44 15.47 -11.46
CA ARG A 146 -12.08 15.90 -12.73
C ARG A 146 -13.60 15.89 -12.65
N GLN A 147 -14.15 14.92 -11.94
CA GLN A 147 -15.61 14.80 -11.74
C GLN A 147 -16.16 15.71 -10.61
N GLY A 148 -15.30 16.47 -9.94
CA GLY A 148 -15.72 17.35 -8.85
C GLY A 148 -16.23 16.59 -7.62
N PHE A 149 -15.68 15.40 -7.33
CA PHE A 149 -16.06 14.60 -6.16
C PHE A 149 -15.36 15.05 -4.88
N THR A 150 -14.34 15.90 -4.98
CA THR A 150 -13.62 16.45 -3.84
C THR A 150 -14.46 17.49 -3.09
N ARG A 151 -14.27 17.57 -1.77
CA ARG A 151 -14.91 18.57 -0.93
C ARG A 151 -14.57 19.98 -1.41
N THR A 152 -15.54 20.86 -1.46
CA THR A 152 -15.39 22.27 -1.92
C THR A 152 -14.53 23.10 -0.97
N SER A 153 -14.41 22.68 0.30
CA SER A 153 -13.56 23.33 1.31
C SER A 153 -12.05 23.11 1.10
N LEU A 154 -11.66 22.15 0.25
CA LEU A 154 -10.25 21.84 -0.01
C LEU A 154 -9.66 22.79 -1.05
N SER A 155 -8.54 23.40 -0.68
CA SER A 155 -7.75 24.22 -1.61
C SER A 155 -7.09 23.35 -2.70
N ASP A 156 -6.75 23.96 -3.84
CA ASP A 156 -6.01 23.24 -4.88
C ASP A 156 -4.59 22.85 -4.43
N ALA A 157 -4.02 23.58 -3.47
CA ALA A 157 -2.76 23.21 -2.84
C ALA A 157 -2.89 21.87 -2.07
N ASP A 158 -3.96 21.71 -1.28
CA ASP A 158 -4.22 20.46 -0.52
C ASP A 158 -4.47 19.28 -1.47
N LYS A 159 -5.26 19.50 -2.52
CA LYS A 159 -5.50 18.46 -3.55
C LYS A 159 -4.21 18.01 -4.24
N ASN A 160 -3.31 18.96 -4.54
CA ASN A 160 -2.01 18.64 -5.13
C ASN A 160 -1.08 17.94 -4.13
N GLN A 161 -1.19 18.27 -2.83
CA GLN A 161 -0.43 17.62 -1.77
C GLN A 161 -0.79 16.13 -1.65
N VAL A 162 -2.09 15.77 -1.74
CA VAL A 162 -2.54 14.38 -1.76
C VAL A 162 -1.88 13.62 -2.90
N ALA A 163 -1.97 14.13 -4.14
CA ALA A 163 -1.36 13.50 -5.31
C ALA A 163 0.17 13.34 -5.17
N ARG A 164 0.87 14.38 -4.69
CA ARG A 164 2.32 14.35 -4.50
C ARG A 164 2.76 13.33 -3.44
N THR A 165 1.95 13.12 -2.42
CA THR A 165 2.24 12.13 -1.38
C THR A 165 1.99 10.72 -1.90
N ALA A 166 0.92 10.54 -2.66
CA ALA A 166 0.53 9.25 -3.22
C ALA A 166 1.56 8.69 -4.22
N VAL A 167 2.28 9.54 -4.95
CA VAL A 167 3.26 9.12 -5.96
C VAL A 167 4.49 8.42 -5.36
N ILE A 168 4.83 8.64 -4.10
CA ILE A 168 6.04 8.08 -3.47
C ILE A 168 6.01 6.55 -3.47
N GLU A 169 4.86 5.95 -3.12
CA GLU A 169 4.72 4.49 -3.04
C GLU A 169 4.96 3.80 -4.39
N PRO A 170 4.23 4.11 -5.47
CA PRO A 170 4.42 3.43 -6.74
C PRO A 170 5.81 3.69 -7.35
N LEU A 171 6.41 4.85 -7.14
CA LEU A 171 7.78 5.10 -7.57
C LEU A 171 8.79 4.27 -6.77
N THR A 172 8.59 4.13 -5.45
CA THR A 172 9.41 3.22 -4.62
C THR A 172 9.31 1.79 -5.14
N ALA A 173 8.10 1.29 -5.32
CA ALA A 173 7.85 -0.07 -5.78
C ALA A 173 8.44 -0.31 -7.18
N LEU A 174 8.23 0.61 -8.13
CA LEU A 174 8.78 0.51 -9.48
C LEU A 174 10.31 0.51 -9.48
N THR A 175 10.94 1.39 -8.70
CA THR A 175 12.40 1.42 -8.57
C THR A 175 12.91 0.13 -7.93
N ASN A 176 12.19 -0.38 -6.92
CA ASN A 176 12.56 -1.60 -6.21
C ASN A 176 12.45 -2.85 -7.09
N THR A 177 11.67 -2.82 -8.17
CA THR A 177 11.66 -3.88 -9.18
C THR A 177 13.08 -4.10 -9.77
N GLY A 178 13.84 -3.03 -9.99
CA GLY A 178 15.22 -3.12 -10.45
C GLY A 178 16.14 -3.80 -9.43
N PHE A 179 15.95 -3.55 -8.15
CA PHE A 179 16.74 -4.18 -7.06
C PHE A 179 16.46 -5.67 -6.92
N ALA A 180 15.30 -6.17 -7.37
CA ALA A 180 15.00 -7.60 -7.39
C ALA A 180 16.01 -8.40 -8.25
N PHE A 181 16.55 -7.80 -9.32
CA PHE A 181 17.56 -8.43 -10.18
C PHE A 181 18.96 -8.45 -9.56
N VAL A 182 19.20 -7.63 -8.54
CA VAL A 182 20.48 -7.61 -7.80
C VAL A 182 20.50 -8.71 -6.73
N GLY A 183 19.35 -9.02 -6.14
CA GLY A 183 19.17 -10.09 -5.18
C GLY A 183 18.24 -9.75 -4.01
N PRO A 184 17.86 -10.77 -3.20
CA PRO A 184 16.88 -10.62 -2.13
C PRO A 184 17.26 -9.57 -1.08
N ILE A 185 18.55 -9.49 -0.71
CA ILE A 185 19.03 -8.51 0.27
C ILE A 185 18.89 -7.08 -0.26
N ALA A 186 19.29 -6.85 -1.52
CA ALA A 186 19.18 -5.54 -2.15
C ALA A 186 17.71 -5.11 -2.28
N TRP A 187 16.83 -6.02 -2.68
CA TRP A 187 15.41 -5.78 -2.80
C TRP A 187 14.78 -5.46 -1.43
N THR A 188 15.10 -6.23 -0.37
CA THR A 188 14.61 -5.99 0.98
C THR A 188 15.07 -4.62 1.51
N ALA A 189 16.36 -4.29 1.33
CA ALA A 189 16.92 -3.00 1.72
C ALA A 189 16.29 -1.83 0.94
N GLY A 190 15.93 -2.05 -0.33
CA GLY A 190 15.30 -1.07 -1.19
C GLY A 190 13.99 -0.52 -0.60
N TRP A 191 13.18 -1.34 0.04
CA TRP A 191 11.95 -0.89 0.71
C TRP A 191 12.18 0.09 1.85
N LEU A 192 13.32 0.04 2.48
CA LEU A 192 13.69 0.97 3.57
C LEU A 192 14.40 2.22 3.04
N VAL A 193 15.31 2.05 2.07
CA VAL A 193 16.19 3.12 1.59
C VAL A 193 15.51 4.03 0.58
N ILE A 194 14.82 3.46 -0.42
CA ILE A 194 14.24 4.24 -1.52
C ILE A 194 13.24 5.30 -1.05
N PRO A 195 12.27 5.00 -0.16
CA PRO A 195 11.33 6.01 0.35
C PRO A 195 12.05 7.19 1.04
N VAL A 196 13.09 6.88 1.83
CA VAL A 196 13.88 7.91 2.52
C VAL A 196 14.59 8.82 1.52
N VAL A 197 15.21 8.25 0.49
CA VAL A 197 15.89 9.01 -0.57
C VAL A 197 14.90 9.87 -1.36
N LEU A 198 13.73 9.33 -1.73
CA LEU A 198 12.70 10.09 -2.45
C LEU A 198 12.13 11.24 -1.61
N ILE A 199 11.87 11.01 -0.32
CA ILE A 199 11.37 12.06 0.59
C ILE A 199 12.45 13.13 0.82
N ALA A 200 13.69 12.74 1.04
CA ALA A 200 14.81 13.68 1.23
C ALA A 200 15.08 14.52 -0.03
N GLY A 201 15.12 13.87 -1.19
CA GLY A 201 15.28 14.55 -2.49
C GLY A 201 14.17 15.54 -2.76
N ARG A 202 12.91 15.16 -2.47
CA ARG A 202 11.76 16.06 -2.57
C ARG A 202 11.91 17.28 -1.66
N ARG A 203 12.25 17.09 -0.37
CA ARG A 203 12.45 18.20 0.58
C ARG A 203 13.55 19.15 0.13
N GLN A 204 14.66 18.61 -0.42
CA GLN A 204 15.76 19.42 -0.93
C GLN A 204 15.34 20.23 -2.16
N TRP A 205 14.56 19.63 -3.07
CA TRP A 205 14.00 20.31 -4.23
C TRP A 205 13.06 21.45 -3.84
N GLU A 206 12.15 21.23 -2.89
CA GLU A 206 11.21 22.24 -2.37
C GLU A 206 11.97 23.42 -1.75
N ARG A 207 13.06 23.17 -1.01
CA ARG A 207 13.93 24.23 -0.44
C ARG A 207 14.63 25.04 -1.54
N ARG A 208 15.14 24.40 -2.59
CA ARG A 208 15.85 25.09 -3.69
C ARG A 208 14.92 25.93 -4.57
N THR A 209 13.67 25.54 -4.72
CA THR A 209 12.69 26.24 -5.56
C THR A 209 11.91 27.32 -4.81
N GLY A 210 12.24 27.61 -3.56
CA GLY A 210 11.55 28.61 -2.74
C GLY A 210 10.08 28.31 -2.45
N ARG A 211 9.65 27.05 -2.69
CA ARG A 211 8.27 26.59 -2.42
C ARG A 211 8.10 26.01 -1.01
N SER A 212 9.01 26.33 -0.08
CA SER A 212 8.80 26.06 1.34
C SER A 212 7.68 26.99 1.83
N ARG A 213 6.66 26.41 2.46
CA ARG A 213 5.56 27.13 3.11
C ARG A 213 6.07 28.06 4.21
#